data_415186b57ee271eb6ed88806bcf00140
#
_entry.id   415186b57ee271eb6ed88806bcf00140
#
_cell.length_a   1.000
_cell.length_b   1.000
_cell.length_c   1.000
_cell.angle_alpha   90.00
_cell.angle_beta   90.00
_cell.angle_gamma   90.00
#
_symmetry.space_group_name_H-M   'P 1'
#
loop_
_entity.id
_entity.type
_entity.pdbx_description
1 polymer ?
#
loop_
_entity_poly.entity_id
_entity_poly.type
_entity_poly.pdbx_seq_one_letter_code
_entity_poly.pdbx_strand_id
1 'polypeptide(L)'
;MSRVKTSPMMLVAALAALVSNLPARAAQVTDVADAIDGDDPFDANLELRVEYTFHRALITRENLQPPAAGGAARTVHVREFEYMRHTARVRPRLEIGLFHDLAVFAEWPLPAWDQQNWSYASGTNAGNSTMARDMRNPPVVDNWTEPGTVYGSPGTERNQGHADWNFDAEQNGEFQKTRSGIDYPILGVRWSPVNNERDDTKPTITLQFDYKPAFLLPVMQHPEDVPGPLSTFAADGTHRLHFAVAFSKRFLILDPYFLADYTFPFASDAAVLGLEPRHDGGFRLGIEIIPYENPTLDQKFVVDLSLMTRYFSPGRDYSEVSDALNELTWTDEWIRAGAQGALVFRAWKFVSFDLTAGAYYDTPHYVTTEVIGCDGGCSSPGILARAVDAFNPNKRLDGNIQVRDRAERNPYYNPVIDTPGRRLRVDESFYFTVIAHAMVTF
;
A
#
# COMPACT_ATOMS: atom_id res chain seq x y z
N MET A 1 -49.81 -38.48 -29.53
CA MET A 1 -49.05 -37.37 -28.94
C MET A 1 -47.57 -37.63 -29.10
N SER A 2 -46.97 -36.99 -30.10
CA SER A 2 -45.53 -37.14 -30.40
C SER A 2 -44.75 -36.18 -29.49
N ARG A 3 -43.89 -36.73 -28.63
CA ARG A 3 -42.94 -35.93 -27.82
C ARG A 3 -41.78 -35.50 -28.72
N VAL A 4 -41.70 -34.20 -29.04
CA VAL A 4 -40.54 -33.61 -29.67
C VAL A 4 -39.39 -33.65 -28.64
N LYS A 5 -38.40 -34.52 -28.88
CA LYS A 5 -37.12 -34.51 -28.12
C LYS A 5 -36.32 -33.34 -28.63
N THR A 6 -36.36 -32.20 -27.93
CA THR A 6 -35.41 -31.11 -28.16
C THR A 6 -34.02 -31.57 -27.77
N SER A 7 -33.09 -31.63 -28.72
CA SER A 7 -31.69 -31.95 -28.49
C SER A 7 -31.07 -30.87 -27.64
N PRO A 8 -30.27 -31.17 -26.57
CA PRO A 8 -29.55 -30.18 -25.77
C PRO A 8 -28.65 -29.28 -26.63
N MET A 9 -28.22 -29.77 -27.79
CA MET A 9 -27.43 -28.99 -28.75
C MET A 9 -28.22 -27.84 -29.40
N MET A 10 -29.54 -28.01 -29.59
CA MET A 10 -30.40 -26.90 -30.08
C MET A 10 -30.62 -25.82 -29.01
N LEU A 11 -30.65 -26.18 -27.73
CA LEU A 11 -30.78 -25.21 -26.65
C LEU A 11 -29.51 -24.37 -26.51
N VAL A 12 -28.33 -24.99 -26.63
CA VAL A 12 -27.05 -24.28 -26.62
C VAL A 12 -26.87 -23.38 -27.85
N ALA A 13 -27.30 -23.85 -29.03
CA ALA A 13 -27.25 -23.04 -30.25
C ALA A 13 -28.26 -21.86 -30.21
N ALA A 14 -29.44 -22.06 -29.62
CA ALA A 14 -30.42 -20.99 -29.44
C ALA A 14 -29.97 -19.95 -28.39
N LEU A 15 -29.33 -20.39 -27.29
CA LEU A 15 -28.71 -19.47 -26.34
C LEU A 15 -27.53 -18.70 -26.99
N ALA A 16 -26.69 -19.39 -27.77
CA ALA A 16 -25.56 -18.71 -28.45
C ALA A 16 -26.04 -17.70 -29.50
N ALA A 17 -27.17 -17.97 -30.21
CA ALA A 17 -27.74 -17.03 -31.18
C ALA A 17 -28.47 -15.84 -30.56
N LEU A 18 -28.95 -15.94 -29.30
CA LEU A 18 -29.57 -14.85 -28.56
C LEU A 18 -28.52 -13.86 -27.98
N VAL A 19 -27.29 -14.31 -27.78
CA VAL A 19 -26.22 -13.52 -27.15
C VAL A 19 -25.34 -12.80 -28.21
N SER A 20 -25.45 -13.16 -29.50
CA SER A 20 -24.56 -12.67 -30.55
C SER A 20 -24.81 -11.25 -31.07
N ASN A 21 -25.81 -10.52 -30.56
CA ASN A 21 -26.15 -9.16 -31.00
C ASN A 21 -26.19 -8.12 -29.86
N LEU A 22 -25.56 -8.41 -28.73
CA LEU A 22 -25.49 -7.44 -27.66
C LEU A 22 -24.20 -6.62 -27.80
N PRO A 23 -24.25 -5.29 -27.69
CA PRO A 23 -23.01 -4.49 -27.60
C PRO A 23 -22.21 -5.01 -26.40
N ALA A 24 -21.01 -5.47 -26.68
CA ALA A 24 -20.15 -6.05 -25.65
C ALA A 24 -19.47 -4.90 -24.91
N ARG A 25 -20.01 -4.47 -23.75
CA ARG A 25 -19.28 -3.53 -22.89
C ARG A 25 -18.05 -4.21 -22.29
N ALA A 26 -16.96 -3.44 -22.23
CA ALA A 26 -15.70 -3.88 -21.67
C ALA A 26 -15.80 -4.18 -20.15
N ALA A 27 -14.82 -4.90 -19.60
CA ALA A 27 -14.70 -5.11 -18.15
C ALA A 27 -14.59 -3.76 -17.43
N GLN A 28 -15.13 -3.67 -16.22
CA GLN A 28 -15.15 -2.42 -15.44
C GLN A 28 -13.75 -1.79 -15.28
N VAL A 29 -12.71 -2.62 -15.21
CA VAL A 29 -11.31 -2.14 -15.09
C VAL A 29 -10.83 -1.41 -16.36
N THR A 30 -11.43 -1.68 -17.53
CA THR A 30 -11.08 -1.07 -18.81
C THR A 30 -12.12 -0.05 -19.31
N ASP A 31 -13.24 0.13 -18.59
CA ASP A 31 -14.31 1.08 -18.92
C ASP A 31 -13.81 2.52 -18.67
N VAL A 32 -14.00 3.45 -19.62
CA VAL A 32 -13.55 4.85 -19.59
C VAL A 32 -14.70 5.72 -20.04
N ALA A 33 -14.97 6.81 -19.33
CA ALA A 33 -15.92 7.82 -19.79
C ALA A 33 -15.48 8.38 -21.14
N ASP A 34 -16.40 8.48 -22.08
CA ASP A 34 -16.11 8.99 -23.41
C ASP A 34 -16.91 10.26 -23.74
N ALA A 35 -16.67 10.83 -24.90
CA ALA A 35 -17.43 11.94 -25.42
C ALA A 35 -17.45 11.87 -26.96
N ILE A 36 -18.46 12.51 -27.56
CA ILE A 36 -18.62 12.60 -29.02
C ILE A 36 -18.99 11.24 -29.65
N ASP A 37 -19.74 10.42 -28.92
CA ASP A 37 -20.37 9.22 -29.47
C ASP A 37 -21.81 9.53 -29.85
N GLY A 38 -22.09 9.54 -31.14
CA GLY A 38 -23.38 9.60 -31.82
C GLY A 38 -24.54 10.28 -31.11
N ASP A 39 -25.23 9.54 -30.25
CA ASP A 39 -26.41 9.98 -29.50
C ASP A 39 -26.09 10.52 -28.09
N ASP A 40 -24.85 10.38 -27.61
CA ASP A 40 -24.41 10.82 -26.27
C ASP A 40 -23.11 11.66 -26.38
N PRO A 41 -23.26 12.99 -26.52
CA PRO A 41 -22.12 13.86 -26.79
C PRO A 41 -21.20 14.13 -25.59
N PHE A 42 -21.58 13.69 -24.37
CA PHE A 42 -20.85 13.99 -23.14
C PHE A 42 -21.13 12.98 -22.04
N ASP A 43 -20.12 12.28 -21.59
CA ASP A 43 -20.15 11.41 -20.41
C ASP A 43 -19.39 12.02 -19.25
N ALA A 44 -20.02 11.98 -18.07
CA ALA A 44 -19.38 12.28 -16.81
C ALA A 44 -19.77 11.26 -15.75
N ASN A 45 -18.81 10.69 -15.09
CA ASN A 45 -18.99 9.74 -13.99
C ASN A 45 -18.70 10.42 -12.65
N LEU A 46 -19.70 10.44 -11.77
CA LEU A 46 -19.52 10.81 -10.37
C LEU A 46 -19.49 9.53 -9.54
N GLU A 47 -18.36 9.24 -8.94
CA GLU A 47 -18.15 8.04 -8.14
C GLU A 47 -17.99 8.37 -6.65
N LEU A 48 -18.54 7.53 -5.80
CA LEU A 48 -18.30 7.55 -4.37
C LEU A 48 -17.87 6.15 -3.94
N ARG A 49 -16.64 6.04 -3.47
CA ARG A 49 -16.08 4.79 -2.96
C ARG A 49 -15.86 4.90 -1.46
N VAL A 50 -16.37 3.94 -0.71
CA VAL A 50 -16.13 3.79 0.73
C VAL A 50 -15.35 2.51 0.93
N GLU A 51 -14.15 2.64 1.45
CA GLU A 51 -13.20 1.54 1.66
C GLU A 51 -12.98 1.33 3.15
N TYR A 52 -13.08 0.10 3.61
CA TYR A 52 -12.64 -0.33 4.93
C TYR A 52 -11.55 -1.38 4.78
N THR A 53 -10.43 -1.17 5.47
CA THR A 53 -9.32 -2.12 5.50
C THR A 53 -8.98 -2.48 6.93
N PHE A 54 -8.89 -3.77 7.20
CA PHE A 54 -8.31 -4.35 8.40
C PHE A 54 -6.94 -4.92 8.05
N HIS A 55 -5.94 -4.60 8.86
CA HIS A 55 -4.59 -5.15 8.75
C HIS A 55 -4.16 -5.68 10.11
N ARG A 56 -3.64 -6.90 10.14
CA ARG A 56 -3.00 -7.49 11.31
C ARG A 56 -1.63 -8.01 10.93
N ALA A 57 -0.64 -7.77 11.78
CA ALA A 57 0.70 -8.31 11.65
C ALA A 57 1.27 -8.74 13.01
N LEU A 58 2.18 -9.70 12.98
CA LEU A 58 3.00 -10.08 14.11
C LEU A 58 4.37 -9.44 13.93
N ILE A 59 4.81 -8.63 14.90
CA ILE A 59 6.15 -8.09 14.92
C ILE A 59 7.03 -9.04 15.73
N THR A 60 7.98 -9.64 15.04
CA THR A 60 9.00 -10.50 15.66
C THR A 60 10.33 -9.77 15.70
N ARG A 61 11.23 -10.23 16.56
CA ARG A 61 12.56 -9.68 16.68
C ARG A 61 13.61 -10.78 16.63
N GLU A 62 14.69 -10.52 15.93
CA GLU A 62 15.87 -11.39 15.96
C GLU A 62 16.42 -11.49 17.38
N ASN A 63 16.77 -12.69 17.79
CA ASN A 63 17.49 -12.96 19.03
C ASN A 63 18.61 -13.99 18.78
N LEU A 64 19.83 -13.59 19.12
CA LEU A 64 20.98 -14.48 19.03
C LEU A 64 20.99 -15.42 20.24
N GLN A 65 20.69 -16.68 19.99
CA GLN A 65 20.85 -17.71 21.01
C GLN A 65 22.31 -18.18 21.05
N PRO A 66 22.91 -18.26 22.26
CA PRO A 66 24.24 -18.84 22.40
C PRO A 66 24.28 -20.25 21.85
N PRO A 67 25.39 -20.69 21.28
CA PRO A 67 25.50 -22.03 20.74
C PRO A 67 25.31 -23.07 21.85
N ALA A 68 24.51 -24.08 21.57
CA ALA A 68 24.63 -25.33 22.32
C ALA A 68 26.08 -25.84 22.22
N ALA A 69 26.62 -26.49 23.25
CA ALA A 69 28.02 -26.82 23.39
C ALA A 69 28.69 -27.20 22.04
N GLY A 70 29.59 -26.35 21.54
CA GLY A 70 30.34 -26.55 20.31
C GLY A 70 29.66 -26.17 18.97
N GLY A 71 28.48 -25.59 19.00
CA GLY A 71 27.77 -25.13 17.79
C GLY A 71 28.01 -23.67 17.45
N ALA A 72 27.49 -23.23 16.28
CA ALA A 72 27.42 -21.82 15.91
C ALA A 72 26.23 -21.13 16.62
N ALA A 73 26.36 -19.83 16.89
CA ALA A 73 25.23 -19.02 17.35
C ALA A 73 24.08 -19.10 16.35
N ARG A 74 22.84 -19.23 16.85
CA ARG A 74 21.64 -19.32 16.01
C ARG A 74 20.77 -18.09 16.22
N THR A 75 20.39 -17.44 15.13
CA THR A 75 19.36 -16.42 15.14
C THR A 75 17.99 -17.09 15.17
N VAL A 76 17.17 -16.71 16.13
CA VAL A 76 15.75 -17.08 16.23
C VAL A 76 14.91 -15.81 16.20
N HIS A 77 13.67 -15.91 15.74
CA HIS A 77 12.72 -14.81 15.83
C HIS A 77 11.79 -15.03 17.02
N VAL A 78 11.78 -14.07 17.93
CA VAL A 78 10.89 -14.07 19.09
C VAL A 78 9.74 -13.13 18.84
N ARG A 79 8.56 -13.52 19.31
CA ARG A 79 7.37 -12.69 19.19
C ARG A 79 7.48 -11.52 20.15
N GLU A 80 7.33 -10.29 19.65
CA GLU A 80 7.39 -9.09 20.47
C GLU A 80 6.02 -8.42 20.56
N PHE A 81 5.42 -8.05 19.42
CA PHE A 81 4.17 -7.30 19.39
C PHE A 81 3.17 -7.86 18.39
N GLU A 82 1.89 -7.65 18.68
CA GLU A 82 0.81 -7.70 17.70
C GLU A 82 0.46 -6.28 17.28
N TYR A 83 0.38 -6.09 15.96
CA TYR A 83 -0.06 -4.87 15.33
C TYR A 83 -1.42 -5.08 14.68
N MET A 84 -2.34 -4.15 14.90
CA MET A 84 -3.64 -4.11 14.24
C MET A 84 -3.94 -2.70 13.75
N ARG A 85 -4.44 -2.60 12.53
CA ARG A 85 -4.86 -1.32 11.93
C ARG A 85 -6.23 -1.46 11.31
N HIS A 86 -7.06 -0.48 11.57
CA HIS A 86 -8.37 -0.32 10.96
C HIS A 86 -8.39 1.01 10.23
N THR A 87 -8.70 0.99 8.94
CA THR A 87 -8.75 2.21 8.13
C THR A 87 -10.09 2.28 7.42
N ALA A 88 -10.77 3.41 7.52
CA ALA A 88 -11.94 3.74 6.71
C ALA A 88 -11.63 4.98 5.87
N ARG A 89 -11.85 4.91 4.55
CA ARG A 89 -11.62 5.99 3.61
C ARG A 89 -12.84 6.22 2.75
N VAL A 90 -13.10 7.48 2.47
CA VAL A 90 -14.12 7.90 1.49
C VAL A 90 -13.38 8.54 0.32
N ARG A 91 -13.68 8.12 -0.89
CA ARG A 91 -12.98 8.57 -2.11
C ARG A 91 -13.99 9.02 -3.16
N PRO A 92 -14.46 10.28 -3.12
CA PRO A 92 -15.21 10.87 -4.21
C PRO A 92 -14.28 11.02 -5.43
N ARG A 93 -14.80 10.70 -6.60
CA ARG A 93 -14.11 10.85 -7.89
C ARG A 93 -15.09 11.42 -8.92
N LEU A 94 -14.60 12.34 -9.72
CA LEU A 94 -15.25 12.84 -10.91
C LEU A 94 -14.37 12.49 -12.11
N GLU A 95 -14.95 11.79 -13.09
CA GLU A 95 -14.33 11.49 -14.38
C GLU A 95 -15.16 12.12 -15.48
N ILE A 96 -14.50 12.78 -16.43
CA ILE A 96 -15.14 13.50 -17.52
C ILE A 96 -14.52 13.03 -18.84
N GLY A 97 -15.36 12.52 -19.74
CA GLY A 97 -14.99 12.21 -21.10
C GLY A 97 -14.64 13.49 -21.89
N LEU A 98 -13.51 13.49 -22.55
CA LEU A 98 -13.04 14.61 -23.38
C LEU A 98 -13.15 14.32 -24.86
N PHE A 99 -12.93 13.10 -25.24
CA PHE A 99 -12.92 12.60 -26.60
C PHE A 99 -13.13 11.08 -26.59
N HIS A 100 -13.23 10.43 -27.74
CA HIS A 100 -13.39 8.98 -27.86
C HIS A 100 -12.49 8.20 -26.91
N ASP A 101 -13.10 7.55 -25.89
CA ASP A 101 -12.42 6.77 -24.85
C ASP A 101 -11.25 7.48 -24.16
N LEU A 102 -11.25 8.81 -24.13
CA LEU A 102 -10.27 9.65 -23.43
C LEU A 102 -10.98 10.46 -22.35
N ALA A 103 -10.63 10.24 -21.11
CA ALA A 103 -11.19 10.94 -19.96
C ALA A 103 -10.10 11.54 -19.08
N VAL A 104 -10.46 12.59 -18.36
CA VAL A 104 -9.70 13.13 -17.22
C VAL A 104 -10.47 12.87 -15.95
N PHE A 105 -9.77 12.68 -14.84
CA PHE A 105 -10.42 12.51 -13.56
C PHE A 105 -9.71 13.25 -12.44
N ALA A 106 -10.48 13.56 -11.40
CA ALA A 106 -10.01 14.02 -10.12
C ALA A 106 -10.62 13.15 -9.02
N GLU A 107 -9.80 12.63 -8.13
CA GLU A 107 -10.19 11.83 -6.97
C GLU A 107 -9.63 12.44 -5.71
N TRP A 108 -10.42 12.44 -4.61
CA TRP A 108 -9.97 12.99 -3.34
C TRP A 108 -10.09 11.94 -2.22
N PRO A 109 -8.98 11.30 -1.82
CA PRO A 109 -8.99 10.37 -0.69
C PRO A 109 -9.20 11.13 0.63
N LEU A 110 -10.23 10.76 1.37
CA LEU A 110 -10.57 11.31 2.67
C LEU A 110 -10.47 10.19 3.71
N PRO A 111 -9.35 10.05 4.43
CA PRO A 111 -9.26 9.14 5.57
C PRO A 111 -10.23 9.58 6.67
N ALA A 112 -11.37 8.91 6.76
CA ALA A 112 -12.37 9.19 7.77
C ALA A 112 -11.93 8.68 9.14
N TRP A 113 -11.22 7.57 9.15
CA TRP A 113 -10.74 6.93 10.36
C TRP A 113 -9.56 6.00 10.04
N ASP A 114 -8.46 6.13 10.79
CA ASP A 114 -7.26 5.30 10.73
C ASP A 114 -6.77 5.06 12.15
N GLN A 115 -7.06 3.89 12.68
CA GLN A 115 -6.70 3.49 14.02
C GLN A 115 -5.67 2.39 13.99
N GLN A 116 -4.58 2.60 14.67
CA GLN A 116 -3.49 1.65 14.85
C GLN A 116 -3.38 1.26 16.33
N ASN A 117 -3.21 -0.02 16.59
CA ASN A 117 -3.08 -0.56 17.93
C ASN A 117 -1.87 -1.50 17.98
N TRP A 118 -1.11 -1.39 19.05
CA TRP A 118 0.00 -2.27 19.35
C TRP A 118 -0.22 -2.86 20.75
N SER A 119 0.06 -4.14 20.88
CA SER A 119 0.06 -4.86 22.14
C SER A 119 1.20 -5.87 22.16
N TYR A 120 1.58 -6.35 23.34
CA TYR A 120 2.51 -7.48 23.41
C TYR A 120 1.90 -8.71 22.76
N ALA A 121 2.71 -9.42 21.97
CA ALA A 121 2.30 -10.69 21.39
C ALA A 121 1.98 -11.72 22.47
N SER A 122 1.13 -12.68 22.13
CA SER A 122 0.75 -13.75 23.07
C SER A 122 2.00 -14.46 23.64
N GLY A 123 2.11 -14.48 24.95
CA GLY A 123 3.25 -15.02 25.70
C GLY A 123 4.37 -14.02 25.98
N THR A 124 4.28 -12.81 25.47
CA THR A 124 5.21 -11.70 25.71
C THR A 124 4.57 -10.67 26.65
N ASN A 125 5.40 -10.02 27.46
CA ASN A 125 5.01 -8.93 28.35
C ASN A 125 6.24 -8.04 28.65
N ALA A 126 6.04 -6.93 29.36
CA ALA A 126 7.12 -6.00 29.69
C ALA A 126 8.34 -6.64 30.39
N GLY A 127 8.13 -7.73 31.12
CA GLY A 127 9.20 -8.43 31.84
C GLY A 127 10.06 -9.36 30.99
N ASN A 128 9.50 -9.92 29.90
CA ASN A 128 10.20 -10.88 29.04
C ASN A 128 10.42 -10.38 27.59
N SER A 129 9.86 -9.24 27.19
CA SER A 129 10.12 -8.61 25.90
C SER A 129 11.59 -8.25 25.76
N THR A 130 12.21 -8.70 24.67
CA THR A 130 13.61 -8.37 24.38
C THR A 130 13.75 -6.91 23.95
N MET A 131 12.72 -6.36 23.31
CA MET A 131 12.64 -4.96 22.93
C MET A 131 12.57 -4.04 24.14
N ALA A 132 11.62 -4.29 25.07
CA ALA A 132 11.49 -3.50 26.30
C ALA A 132 12.74 -3.57 27.17
N ARG A 133 13.42 -4.73 27.20
CA ARG A 133 14.71 -4.88 27.89
C ARG A 133 15.80 -4.01 27.30
N ASP A 134 15.95 -4.05 25.98
CA ASP A 134 17.04 -3.36 25.29
C ASP A 134 16.78 -1.85 25.19
N MET A 135 15.54 -1.42 25.18
CA MET A 135 15.18 -0.01 25.31
C MET A 135 15.57 0.54 26.68
N ARG A 136 15.39 -0.23 27.78
CA ARG A 136 15.84 0.18 29.12
C ARG A 136 17.35 0.13 29.31
N ASN A 137 18.02 -0.81 28.61
CA ASN A 137 19.46 -0.99 28.67
C ASN A 137 20.00 -1.16 27.24
N PRO A 138 20.20 -0.07 26.51
CA PRO A 138 20.67 -0.11 25.13
C PRO A 138 21.98 -0.89 25.04
N PRO A 139 22.14 -1.71 24.01
CA PRO A 139 23.39 -2.45 23.79
C PRO A 139 24.53 -1.48 23.53
N VAL A 140 25.65 -1.71 24.18
CA VAL A 140 26.91 -1.05 23.84
C VAL A 140 27.46 -1.73 22.58
N VAL A 141 27.48 -1.00 21.48
CA VAL A 141 28.11 -1.44 20.24
C VAL A 141 29.51 -0.84 20.21
N ASP A 142 30.52 -1.71 20.23
CA ASP A 142 31.97 -1.42 20.18
C ASP A 142 32.38 0.04 19.87
N ASN A 143 32.65 0.87 20.90
CA ASN A 143 33.07 2.26 20.81
C ASN A 143 32.21 3.20 19.94
N TRP A 144 31.10 2.74 19.44
CA TRP A 144 30.27 3.50 18.54
C TRP A 144 29.29 4.41 19.27
N THR A 145 28.82 3.95 20.42
CA THR A 145 28.01 4.74 21.32
C THR A 145 28.72 4.82 22.67
N GLU A 146 28.92 6.00 23.18
CA GLU A 146 28.99 6.11 24.61
C GLU A 146 27.66 5.56 25.17
N PRO A 147 27.69 4.80 26.30
CA PRO A 147 26.46 4.27 26.87
C PRO A 147 25.43 5.38 26.92
N GLY A 148 24.37 5.21 26.18
CA GLY A 148 23.34 6.17 26.17
C GLY A 148 23.28 7.21 25.09
N THR A 149 24.07 7.18 24.04
CA THR A 149 23.97 8.15 22.94
C THR A 149 23.38 7.48 21.70
N VAL A 150 22.15 7.75 21.38
CA VAL A 150 21.55 7.47 20.08
C VAL A 150 21.76 8.68 19.19
N TYR A 151 22.15 8.45 17.94
CA TYR A 151 22.56 9.52 17.05
C TYR A 151 21.38 10.30 16.50
N GLY A 152 21.35 11.57 16.83
CA GLY A 152 20.65 12.62 16.10
C GLY A 152 21.67 13.58 15.48
N SER A 153 21.23 14.60 14.77
CA SER A 153 22.06 15.74 14.37
C SER A 153 22.84 16.26 15.55
N PRO A 154 24.09 16.79 15.35
CA PRO A 154 24.85 17.40 16.43
C PRO A 154 24.00 18.43 17.17
N GLY A 155 23.80 18.23 18.47
CA GLY A 155 22.96 19.09 19.31
C GLY A 155 21.53 18.59 19.53
N THR A 156 21.08 17.57 18.83
CA THR A 156 19.94 16.77 19.23
C THR A 156 20.47 15.48 19.80
N GLU A 157 20.85 15.50 21.05
CA GLU A 157 21.00 14.29 21.83
C GLU A 157 19.60 13.68 21.90
N ARG A 158 19.29 12.79 20.97
CA ARG A 158 18.24 11.82 21.21
C ARG A 158 18.69 11.05 22.42
N ASN A 159 18.12 11.38 23.55
CA ASN A 159 18.35 10.69 24.79
C ASN A 159 18.02 9.23 24.56
N GLN A 160 19.06 8.48 24.13
CA GLN A 160 19.24 7.11 24.54
C GLN A 160 18.05 6.21 24.38
N GLY A 161 17.47 6.16 23.19
CA GLY A 161 16.54 5.10 22.84
C GLY A 161 15.26 5.00 23.66
N HIS A 162 14.95 6.00 24.44
CA HIS A 162 13.84 5.99 25.37
C HIS A 162 12.84 7.11 25.17
N ALA A 163 13.30 8.28 24.76
CA ALA A 163 12.43 9.45 24.69
C ALA A 163 11.31 9.28 23.65
N ASP A 164 11.53 8.42 22.66
CA ASP A 164 10.65 8.34 21.50
C ASP A 164 9.85 7.03 21.41
N TRP A 165 9.97 6.15 22.40
CA TRP A 165 9.24 4.90 22.45
C TRP A 165 7.87 5.06 23.09
N ASN A 166 6.81 5.11 22.25
CA ASN A 166 5.44 5.30 22.73
C ASN A 166 4.82 4.06 23.37
N PHE A 167 5.47 2.92 23.27
CA PHE A 167 5.03 1.66 23.84
C PHE A 167 5.57 1.50 25.26
N ASP A 168 5.00 2.25 26.20
CA ASP A 168 5.46 2.25 27.60
C ASP A 168 5.00 1.02 28.36
N ALA A 169 5.93 0.41 29.11
CA ALA A 169 5.65 -0.70 30.00
C ALA A 169 4.67 -0.30 31.14
N GLU A 170 4.59 0.96 31.51
CA GLU A 170 3.67 1.49 32.52
C GLU A 170 2.23 1.61 32.02
N GLN A 171 2.01 1.63 30.69
CA GLN A 171 0.69 1.70 30.06
C GLN A 171 0.08 0.32 29.74
N ASN A 172 0.38 -0.69 30.54
CA ASN A 172 -0.08 -2.08 30.34
C ASN A 172 0.41 -2.75 29.05
N GLY A 173 1.40 -2.18 28.37
CA GLY A 173 1.95 -2.74 27.13
C GLY A 173 1.03 -2.59 25.92
N GLU A 174 0.19 -1.56 25.91
CA GLU A 174 -0.68 -1.21 24.79
C GLU A 174 -0.40 0.21 24.35
N PHE A 175 -0.36 0.43 23.06
CA PHE A 175 -0.28 1.76 22.44
C PHE A 175 -1.33 1.88 21.35
N GLN A 176 -1.99 3.02 21.27
CA GLN A 176 -3.00 3.29 20.25
C GLN A 176 -2.76 4.64 19.63
N LYS A 177 -2.83 4.71 18.30
CA LYS A 177 -2.82 5.95 17.53
C LYS A 177 -4.04 6.00 16.63
N THR A 178 -4.71 7.14 16.60
CA THR A 178 -5.84 7.39 15.69
C THR A 178 -5.56 8.63 14.87
N ARG A 179 -5.79 8.55 13.56
CA ARG A 179 -5.71 9.65 12.61
C ARG A 179 -6.98 9.75 11.79
N SER A 180 -7.28 10.94 11.35
CA SER A 180 -8.32 11.23 10.36
C SER A 180 -7.91 12.48 9.60
N GLY A 181 -8.58 12.82 8.53
CA GLY A 181 -8.30 14.08 7.86
C GLY A 181 -8.42 14.01 6.35
N ILE A 182 -7.56 14.74 5.68
CA ILE A 182 -7.57 14.90 4.23
C ILE A 182 -6.22 14.45 3.70
N ASP A 183 -6.25 13.66 2.63
CA ASP A 183 -5.07 13.31 1.85
C ASP A 183 -5.02 14.14 0.55
N TYR A 184 -3.91 14.11 -0.16
CA TYR A 184 -3.74 14.84 -1.42
C TYR A 184 -4.69 14.35 -2.49
N PRO A 185 -5.24 15.28 -3.32
CA PRO A 185 -6.04 14.90 -4.47
C PRO A 185 -5.18 14.14 -5.48
N ILE A 186 -5.83 13.29 -6.27
CA ILE A 186 -5.24 12.55 -7.38
C ILE A 186 -5.86 13.09 -8.66
N LEU A 187 -5.04 13.50 -9.61
CA LEU A 187 -5.45 13.99 -10.91
C LEU A 187 -4.92 13.05 -11.99
N GLY A 188 -5.75 12.65 -12.92
CA GLY A 188 -5.31 11.67 -13.91
C GLY A 188 -6.03 11.73 -15.23
N VAL A 189 -5.51 10.92 -16.14
CA VAL A 189 -6.02 10.72 -17.50
C VAL A 189 -6.18 9.22 -17.73
N ARG A 190 -7.28 8.82 -18.34
CA ARG A 190 -7.54 7.47 -18.84
C ARG A 190 -7.80 7.52 -20.34
N TRP A 191 -7.28 6.54 -21.04
CA TRP A 191 -7.45 6.45 -22.50
C TRP A 191 -7.51 5.01 -22.95
N SER A 192 -8.54 4.67 -23.71
CA SER A 192 -8.69 3.34 -24.34
C SER A 192 -8.51 3.43 -25.85
N PRO A 193 -7.26 3.44 -26.35
CA PRO A 193 -7.00 3.55 -27.79
C PRO A 193 -7.57 2.41 -28.63
N VAL A 194 -7.84 1.28 -27.99
CA VAL A 194 -8.49 0.11 -28.60
C VAL A 194 -9.63 -0.29 -27.69
N ASN A 195 -10.85 -0.31 -28.24
CA ASN A 195 -12.05 -0.60 -27.47
C ASN A 195 -12.87 -1.71 -28.14
N ASN A 196 -13.21 -2.77 -27.40
CA ASN A 196 -14.04 -3.88 -27.83
C ASN A 196 -15.49 -3.44 -28.14
N GLU A 197 -15.98 -2.38 -27.56
CA GLU A 197 -17.32 -1.84 -27.80
C GLU A 197 -17.46 -1.28 -29.22
N ARG A 198 -16.38 -0.72 -29.76
CA ARG A 198 -16.33 -0.19 -31.14
C ARG A 198 -15.99 -1.24 -32.18
N ASP A 199 -15.21 -2.25 -31.82
CA ASP A 199 -14.79 -3.33 -32.71
C ASP A 199 -14.70 -4.61 -31.88
N ASP A 200 -15.74 -5.44 -31.95
CA ASP A 200 -15.90 -6.67 -31.18
C ASP A 200 -14.81 -7.73 -31.49
N THR A 201 -14.08 -7.55 -32.58
CA THR A 201 -12.94 -8.41 -32.93
C THR A 201 -11.69 -8.09 -32.10
N LYS A 202 -11.58 -6.89 -31.52
CA LYS A 202 -10.42 -6.40 -30.78
C LYS A 202 -10.60 -6.53 -29.26
N PRO A 203 -9.52 -6.58 -28.47
CA PRO A 203 -9.59 -6.39 -27.03
C PRO A 203 -9.83 -4.92 -26.68
N THR A 204 -10.21 -4.64 -25.45
CA THR A 204 -10.08 -3.29 -24.88
C THR A 204 -8.71 -3.16 -24.24
N ILE A 205 -8.03 -2.05 -24.53
CA ILE A 205 -6.72 -1.71 -23.95
C ILE A 205 -6.86 -0.32 -23.35
N THR A 206 -6.71 -0.20 -22.03
CA THR A 206 -6.80 1.08 -21.33
C THR A 206 -5.46 1.44 -20.73
N LEU A 207 -5.04 2.66 -20.93
CA LEU A 207 -3.87 3.29 -20.35
C LEU A 207 -4.34 4.31 -19.32
N GLN A 208 -3.72 4.33 -18.14
CA GLN A 208 -3.98 5.32 -17.11
C GLN A 208 -2.67 5.94 -16.67
N PHE A 209 -2.69 7.24 -16.49
CA PHE A 209 -1.65 8.01 -15.84
C PHE A 209 -2.30 8.92 -14.81
N ASP A 210 -1.80 8.92 -13.58
CA ASP A 210 -2.26 9.86 -12.57
C ASP A 210 -1.11 10.39 -11.70
N TYR A 211 -1.36 11.53 -11.11
CA TYR A 211 -0.43 12.25 -10.27
C TYR A 211 -1.10 12.70 -8.97
N LYS A 212 -0.49 12.35 -7.85
CA LYS A 212 -0.85 12.79 -6.51
C LYS A 212 0.17 13.86 -6.06
N PRO A 213 -0.18 15.16 -6.12
CA PRO A 213 0.73 16.25 -5.74
C PRO A 213 0.83 16.43 -4.22
N ALA A 214 2.01 16.51 -3.65
CA ALA A 214 2.26 16.60 -2.21
C ALA A 214 2.57 18.04 -1.72
N PHE A 215 2.01 19.07 -2.34
CA PHE A 215 2.26 20.46 -1.96
C PHE A 215 1.01 21.23 -1.49
N LEU A 216 -0.16 20.57 -1.50
CA LEU A 216 -1.43 21.25 -1.25
C LEU A 216 -1.87 21.25 0.21
N LEU A 217 -1.33 20.34 1.03
CA LEU A 217 -1.76 20.13 2.41
C LEU A 217 -0.55 19.97 3.34
N PRO A 218 -0.72 20.31 4.64
CA PRO A 218 0.30 20.00 5.64
C PRO A 218 0.60 18.50 5.71
N VAL A 219 1.84 18.16 5.96
CA VAL A 219 2.33 16.80 6.06
C VAL A 219 1.97 16.19 7.40
N MET A 220 1.70 14.89 7.41
CA MET A 220 1.55 14.09 8.61
C MET A 220 2.84 14.16 9.43
N GLN A 221 2.72 14.42 10.73
CA GLN A 221 3.83 14.49 11.66
C GLN A 221 3.73 13.39 12.72
N HIS A 222 4.84 13.08 13.35
CA HIS A 222 4.83 12.18 14.51
C HIS A 222 4.07 12.81 15.69
N PRO A 223 3.56 11.99 16.62
CA PRO A 223 2.70 12.46 17.72
C PRO A 223 3.31 13.55 18.59
N GLU A 224 4.63 13.59 18.74
CA GLU A 224 5.32 14.53 19.63
C GLU A 224 5.48 15.93 19.04
N ASP A 225 5.45 16.05 17.72
CA ASP A 225 5.71 17.33 17.04
C ASP A 225 4.52 18.27 17.03
N VAL A 226 3.31 17.78 17.35
CA VAL A 226 2.08 18.58 17.30
C VAL A 226 1.21 18.35 18.54
N PRO A 227 1.32 19.19 19.55
CA PRO A 227 0.37 19.17 20.66
C PRO A 227 -1.02 19.61 20.19
N GLY A 228 -2.00 18.73 20.30
CA GLY A 228 -3.41 19.07 20.05
C GLY A 228 -4.06 18.34 18.86
N PRO A 229 -5.30 18.73 18.50
CA PRO A 229 -6.13 18.01 17.51
C PRO A 229 -5.61 18.05 16.06
N LEU A 230 -4.53 18.77 15.78
CA LEU A 230 -3.95 18.89 14.44
C LEU A 230 -3.07 17.70 14.01
N SER A 231 -2.90 16.68 14.85
CA SER A 231 -2.33 15.38 14.44
C SER A 231 -3.23 14.61 13.47
N THR A 232 -4.14 15.31 12.79
CA THR A 232 -5.21 14.77 11.96
C THR A 232 -4.89 14.71 10.47
N PHE A 233 -3.69 15.09 10.05
CA PHE A 233 -3.32 15.00 8.64
C PHE A 233 -2.87 13.58 8.29
N ALA A 234 -3.38 13.09 7.16
CA ALA A 234 -3.02 11.79 6.61
C ALA A 234 -2.06 11.87 5.42
N ALA A 235 -1.68 13.08 5.05
CA ALA A 235 -0.78 13.35 3.94
C ALA A 235 0.69 13.08 4.34
N ASP A 236 1.34 12.18 3.63
CA ASP A 236 2.68 11.67 3.96
C ASP A 236 3.85 12.52 3.39
N GLY A 237 3.55 13.59 2.68
CA GLY A 237 4.58 14.42 2.03
C GLY A 237 5.16 13.80 0.76
N THR A 238 4.49 12.81 0.18
CA THR A 238 4.98 12.08 -0.99
C THR A 238 4.19 12.45 -2.24
N HIS A 239 4.89 12.93 -3.24
CA HIS A 239 4.38 12.96 -4.62
C HIS A 239 4.32 11.54 -5.17
N ARG A 240 3.29 11.21 -5.95
CA ARG A 240 3.18 9.90 -6.59
C ARG A 240 2.78 10.05 -8.05
N LEU A 241 3.57 9.46 -8.94
CA LEU A 241 3.21 9.23 -10.33
C LEU A 241 2.79 7.78 -10.48
N HIS A 242 1.61 7.54 -10.99
CA HIS A 242 1.09 6.20 -11.18
C HIS A 242 0.78 5.97 -12.66
N PHE A 243 1.17 4.79 -13.15
CA PHE A 243 0.94 4.32 -14.51
C PHE A 243 0.24 2.97 -14.43
N ALA A 244 -0.80 2.79 -15.23
CA ALA A 244 -1.44 1.49 -15.34
C ALA A 244 -1.77 1.17 -16.80
N VAL A 245 -1.77 -0.12 -17.11
CA VAL A 245 -2.25 -0.67 -18.36
C VAL A 245 -3.21 -1.82 -18.05
N ALA A 246 -4.39 -1.78 -18.66
CA ALA A 246 -5.38 -2.81 -18.51
C ALA A 246 -5.76 -3.39 -19.88
N PHE A 247 -6.06 -4.69 -19.91
CA PHE A 247 -6.55 -5.43 -21.06
C PHE A 247 -7.78 -6.21 -20.67
N SER A 248 -8.81 -6.18 -21.49
CA SER A 248 -9.94 -7.10 -21.37
C SER A 248 -10.40 -7.58 -22.72
N LYS A 249 -11.06 -8.73 -22.76
CA LYS A 249 -11.71 -9.24 -23.94
C LYS A 249 -12.92 -10.08 -23.58
N ARG A 250 -14.08 -9.58 -23.94
CA ARG A 250 -15.32 -10.27 -23.66
C ARG A 250 -15.54 -11.49 -24.58
N PHE A 251 -15.93 -12.61 -23.98
CA PHE A 251 -16.33 -13.85 -24.62
C PHE A 251 -17.69 -14.30 -24.07
N LEU A 252 -18.77 -13.94 -24.72
CA LEU A 252 -20.14 -14.23 -24.27
C LEU A 252 -20.42 -13.64 -22.87
N ILE A 253 -20.51 -14.50 -21.86
CA ILE A 253 -20.78 -14.14 -20.48
C ILE A 253 -19.49 -13.97 -19.65
N LEU A 254 -18.32 -14.17 -20.22
CA LEU A 254 -17.02 -14.11 -19.56
C LEU A 254 -16.21 -12.95 -20.12
N ASP A 255 -15.62 -12.17 -19.25
CA ASP A 255 -14.69 -11.10 -19.63
C ASP A 255 -13.41 -11.22 -18.82
N PRO A 256 -12.45 -12.04 -19.26
CA PRO A 256 -11.14 -12.10 -18.64
C PRO A 256 -10.40 -10.78 -18.84
N TYR A 257 -9.68 -10.36 -17.80
CA TYR A 257 -8.89 -9.14 -17.84
C TYR A 257 -7.53 -9.29 -17.15
N PHE A 258 -6.63 -8.42 -17.52
CA PHE A 258 -5.32 -8.22 -16.92
C PHE A 258 -5.11 -6.75 -16.67
N LEU A 259 -4.56 -6.41 -15.50
CA LEU A 259 -4.10 -5.07 -15.15
C LEU A 259 -2.67 -5.18 -14.64
N ALA A 260 -1.79 -4.30 -15.11
CA ALA A 260 -0.48 -4.07 -14.53
C ALA A 260 -0.34 -2.58 -14.20
N ASP A 261 0.26 -2.28 -13.06
CA ASP A 261 0.47 -0.92 -12.60
C ASP A 261 1.81 -0.72 -11.91
N TYR A 262 2.25 0.53 -11.87
CA TYR A 262 3.48 0.93 -11.20
C TYR A 262 3.35 2.34 -10.64
N THR A 263 3.76 2.52 -9.36
CA THR A 263 3.81 3.82 -8.67
C THR A 263 5.25 4.25 -8.46
N PHE A 264 5.57 5.43 -8.93
CA PHE A 264 6.84 6.11 -8.71
C PHE A 264 6.63 7.24 -7.70
N PRO A 265 7.01 7.06 -6.43
CA PRO A 265 6.92 8.10 -5.42
C PRO A 265 8.21 8.91 -5.31
N PHE A 266 8.10 10.15 -4.84
CA PHE A 266 9.24 10.97 -4.43
C PHE A 266 8.84 11.96 -3.33
N ALA A 267 9.75 12.21 -2.40
CA ALA A 267 9.49 13.12 -1.29
C ALA A 267 9.36 14.58 -1.76
N SER A 268 8.44 15.33 -1.16
CA SER A 268 8.34 16.78 -1.33
C SER A 268 9.32 17.51 -0.40
N ASP A 269 9.55 18.78 -0.64
CA ASP A 269 10.37 19.63 0.25
C ASP A 269 9.76 19.79 1.65
N ALA A 270 8.45 19.57 1.78
CA ALA A 270 7.73 19.63 3.05
C ALA A 270 7.69 18.28 3.79
N ALA A 271 8.22 17.21 3.19
CA ALA A 271 8.24 15.89 3.80
C ALA A 271 9.12 15.86 5.06
N VAL A 272 8.83 14.91 5.94
CA VAL A 272 9.66 14.61 7.11
C VAL A 272 11.09 14.28 6.63
N LEU A 273 12.08 14.82 7.34
CA LEU A 273 13.48 14.62 6.99
C LEU A 273 13.82 13.13 6.93
N GLY A 274 14.47 12.74 5.84
CA GLY A 274 14.87 11.35 5.61
C GLY A 274 13.79 10.47 5.01
N LEU A 275 12.62 11.02 4.64
CA LEU A 275 11.60 10.27 3.92
C LEU A 275 12.13 9.81 2.55
N GLU A 276 12.04 8.52 2.31
CA GLU A 276 12.42 7.82 1.09
C GLU A 276 11.33 6.85 0.71
N PRO A 277 10.27 7.38 0.08
CA PRO A 277 9.08 6.62 -0.14
C PRO A 277 9.33 5.45 -1.10
N ARG A 278 8.66 4.33 -0.83
CA ARG A 278 8.82 3.08 -1.57
C ARG A 278 8.10 3.12 -2.90
N HIS A 279 8.75 2.59 -3.92
CA HIS A 279 8.12 2.25 -5.18
C HIS A 279 7.25 1.00 -5.00
N ASP A 280 6.15 0.95 -5.71
CA ASP A 280 5.36 -0.26 -5.77
C ASP A 280 4.83 -0.51 -7.17
N GLY A 281 4.64 -1.78 -7.49
CA GLY A 281 4.07 -2.16 -8.76
C GLY A 281 3.55 -3.59 -8.72
N GLY A 282 2.55 -3.86 -9.53
CA GLY A 282 1.91 -5.15 -9.46
C GLY A 282 1.11 -5.51 -10.70
N PHE A 283 0.43 -6.63 -10.57
CA PHE A 283 -0.52 -7.05 -11.58
C PHE A 283 -1.74 -7.72 -10.92
N ARG A 284 -2.86 -7.64 -11.64
CA ARG A 284 -4.12 -8.31 -11.33
C ARG A 284 -4.56 -9.11 -12.54
N LEU A 285 -4.92 -10.36 -12.30
CA LEU A 285 -5.57 -11.24 -13.27
C LEU A 285 -6.98 -11.51 -12.77
N GLY A 286 -7.98 -11.26 -13.58
CA GLY A 286 -9.36 -11.47 -13.18
C GLY A 286 -10.25 -11.95 -14.32
N ILE A 287 -11.46 -12.27 -13.93
CA ILE A 287 -12.53 -12.66 -14.83
C ILE A 287 -13.85 -12.11 -14.31
N GLU A 288 -14.52 -11.33 -15.14
CA GLU A 288 -15.93 -10.97 -14.92
C GLU A 288 -16.84 -12.03 -15.51
N ILE A 289 -17.77 -12.50 -14.71
CA ILE A 289 -18.85 -13.41 -15.12
C ILE A 289 -20.13 -12.58 -15.15
N ILE A 290 -20.81 -12.55 -16.28
CA ILE A 290 -22.01 -11.72 -16.53
C ILE A 290 -23.23 -12.64 -16.66
N PRO A 291 -23.82 -13.09 -15.53
CA PRO A 291 -24.95 -14.03 -15.57
C PRO A 291 -26.26 -13.38 -16.00
N TYR A 292 -26.33 -12.04 -15.91
CA TYR A 292 -27.53 -11.31 -16.30
C TYR A 292 -27.16 -9.99 -17.00
N GLU A 293 -27.75 -9.74 -18.15
CA GLU A 293 -27.65 -8.50 -18.89
C GLU A 293 -28.96 -8.27 -19.65
N ASN A 294 -29.51 -7.07 -19.48
CA ASN A 294 -30.69 -6.62 -20.20
C ASN A 294 -30.39 -5.28 -20.88
N PRO A 295 -30.04 -5.31 -22.17
CA PRO A 295 -29.64 -4.09 -22.89
C PRO A 295 -30.79 -3.09 -23.08
N THR A 296 -32.06 -3.54 -23.07
CA THR A 296 -33.23 -2.66 -23.22
C THR A 296 -33.42 -1.75 -22.01
N LEU A 297 -33.08 -2.24 -20.81
CA LEU A 297 -33.16 -1.50 -19.56
C LEU A 297 -31.81 -1.02 -19.07
N ASP A 298 -30.76 -1.33 -19.80
CA ASP A 298 -29.35 -1.13 -19.44
C ASP A 298 -28.99 -1.68 -18.05
N GLN A 299 -29.50 -2.87 -17.75
CA GLN A 299 -29.27 -3.57 -16.50
C GLN A 299 -28.23 -4.66 -16.69
N LYS A 300 -27.29 -4.72 -15.77
CA LYS A 300 -26.20 -5.72 -15.79
C LYS A 300 -25.90 -6.18 -14.37
N PHE A 301 -25.72 -7.49 -14.19
CA PHE A 301 -25.18 -8.07 -12.97
C PHE A 301 -23.87 -8.79 -13.30
N VAL A 302 -22.82 -8.51 -12.54
CA VAL A 302 -21.49 -9.08 -12.75
C VAL A 302 -20.98 -9.66 -11.46
N VAL A 303 -20.32 -10.81 -11.56
CA VAL A 303 -19.48 -11.38 -10.51
C VAL A 303 -18.05 -11.30 -11.01
N ASP A 304 -17.21 -10.52 -10.35
CA ASP A 304 -15.78 -10.41 -10.63
C ASP A 304 -14.97 -11.24 -9.63
N LEU A 305 -14.00 -11.99 -10.13
CA LEU A 305 -13.05 -12.76 -9.33
C LEU A 305 -11.64 -12.46 -9.84
N SER A 306 -10.73 -12.08 -8.95
CA SER A 306 -9.37 -11.74 -9.33
C SER A 306 -8.32 -12.17 -8.32
N LEU A 307 -7.11 -12.38 -8.84
CA LEU A 307 -5.88 -12.59 -8.10
C LEU A 307 -4.98 -11.38 -8.31
N MET A 308 -4.30 -10.98 -7.25
CA MET A 308 -3.40 -9.82 -7.25
C MET A 308 -2.04 -10.20 -6.66
N THR A 309 -1.00 -9.65 -7.27
CA THR A 309 0.36 -9.66 -6.71
C THR A 309 0.96 -8.26 -6.86
N ARG A 310 1.59 -7.75 -5.81
CA ARG A 310 2.24 -6.44 -5.78
C ARG A 310 3.59 -6.54 -5.09
N TYR A 311 4.61 -6.00 -5.70
CA TYR A 311 5.94 -5.83 -5.14
C TYR A 311 6.08 -4.43 -4.55
N PHE A 312 6.70 -4.34 -3.38
CA PHE A 312 7.11 -3.10 -2.73
C PHE A 312 8.63 -3.06 -2.63
N SER A 313 9.23 -1.98 -3.11
CA SER A 313 10.68 -1.79 -2.98
C SER A 313 11.07 -1.43 -1.56
N PRO A 314 12.35 -1.60 -1.19
CA PRO A 314 12.83 -1.07 0.07
C PRO A 314 12.72 0.46 0.09
N GLY A 315 12.63 1.03 1.29
CA GLY A 315 12.58 2.48 1.48
C GLY A 315 12.41 2.88 2.93
N ARG A 316 12.55 4.18 3.20
CA ARG A 316 12.35 4.77 4.51
C ARG A 316 11.06 5.56 4.51
N ASP A 317 10.05 5.02 5.17
CA ASP A 317 8.75 5.66 5.29
C ASP A 317 7.99 5.20 6.56
N TYR A 318 6.69 5.45 6.58
CA TYR A 318 5.82 5.01 7.67
C TYR A 318 5.51 3.52 7.55
N SER A 319 6.04 2.72 8.48
CA SER A 319 5.76 1.28 8.61
C SER A 319 4.83 0.97 9.78
N GLU A 320 4.63 -0.31 10.04
CA GLU A 320 3.85 -0.84 11.15
C GLU A 320 4.39 -0.45 12.53
N VAL A 321 5.66 -0.05 12.63
CA VAL A 321 6.31 0.30 13.89
C VAL A 321 6.69 1.78 14.00
N SER A 322 6.53 2.56 12.94
CA SER A 322 6.97 3.96 12.92
C SER A 322 6.32 4.81 14.00
N ASP A 323 5.00 4.66 14.21
CA ASP A 323 4.31 5.43 15.25
C ASP A 323 4.65 4.96 16.67
N ALA A 324 4.94 3.68 16.84
CA ALA A 324 5.39 3.14 18.12
C ALA A 324 6.82 3.59 18.47
N LEU A 325 7.68 3.73 17.47
CA LEU A 325 9.07 4.18 17.60
C LEU A 325 9.21 5.71 17.51
N ASN A 326 8.15 6.39 17.08
CA ASN A 326 8.14 7.82 16.81
C ASN A 326 9.18 8.30 15.78
N GLU A 327 9.47 7.44 14.80
CA GLU A 327 10.43 7.72 13.73
C GLU A 327 10.09 6.99 12.43
N LEU A 328 10.58 7.50 11.30
CA LEU A 328 10.51 6.79 10.03
C LEU A 328 11.41 5.56 10.09
N THR A 329 10.95 4.48 9.50
CA THR A 329 11.68 3.22 9.49
C THR A 329 12.06 2.81 8.08
N TRP A 330 13.22 2.18 7.95
CA TRP A 330 13.62 1.48 6.75
C TRP A 330 12.94 0.12 6.71
N THR A 331 12.24 -0.15 5.63
CA THR A 331 11.60 -1.45 5.40
C THR A 331 12.24 -2.11 4.18
N ASP A 332 12.61 -3.37 4.30
CA ASP A 332 13.09 -4.18 3.17
C ASP A 332 11.96 -4.42 2.15
N GLU A 333 12.30 -4.95 1.00
CA GLU A 333 11.33 -5.32 -0.02
C GLU A 333 10.45 -6.49 0.40
N TRP A 334 9.19 -6.47 -0.07
CA TRP A 334 8.27 -7.58 0.11
C TRP A 334 7.26 -7.70 -1.03
N ILE A 335 6.57 -8.81 -1.04
CA ILE A 335 5.49 -9.09 -1.99
C ILE A 335 4.19 -9.24 -1.22
N ARG A 336 3.15 -8.55 -1.69
CA ARG A 336 1.76 -8.77 -1.31
C ARG A 336 1.08 -9.61 -2.36
N ALA A 337 0.42 -10.69 -1.95
CA ALA A 337 -0.39 -11.51 -2.83
C ALA A 337 -1.75 -11.78 -2.21
N GLY A 338 -2.77 -11.91 -3.02
CA GLY A 338 -4.11 -12.17 -2.52
C GLY A 338 -5.16 -12.35 -3.61
N ALA A 339 -6.39 -12.47 -3.14
CA ALA A 339 -7.57 -12.63 -4.00
C ALA A 339 -8.65 -11.62 -3.61
N GLN A 340 -9.46 -11.25 -4.58
CA GLN A 340 -10.60 -10.37 -4.37
C GLN A 340 -11.78 -10.86 -5.20
N GLY A 341 -12.99 -10.62 -4.69
CA GLY A 341 -14.23 -10.82 -5.42
C GLY A 341 -15.11 -9.59 -5.33
N ALA A 342 -15.84 -9.29 -6.39
CA ALA A 342 -16.80 -8.20 -6.42
C ALA A 342 -18.15 -8.63 -7.00
N LEU A 343 -19.19 -7.97 -6.53
CA LEU A 343 -20.53 -8.03 -7.09
C LEU A 343 -20.88 -6.65 -7.62
N VAL A 344 -21.10 -6.56 -8.93
CA VAL A 344 -21.44 -5.31 -9.60
C VAL A 344 -22.88 -5.37 -10.09
N PHE A 345 -23.64 -4.36 -9.78
CA PHE A 345 -25.02 -4.23 -10.20
C PHE A 345 -25.26 -2.86 -10.85
N ARG A 346 -25.51 -2.86 -12.16
CA ARG A 346 -26.01 -1.70 -12.90
C ARG A 346 -27.54 -1.77 -12.90
N ALA A 347 -28.17 -0.81 -12.23
CA ALA A 347 -29.63 -0.78 -12.11
C ALA A 347 -30.29 -0.14 -13.34
N TRP A 348 -29.68 0.89 -13.89
CA TRP A 348 -30.10 1.66 -15.07
C TRP A 348 -28.88 2.26 -15.75
N LYS A 349 -29.08 2.88 -16.92
CA LYS A 349 -28.04 3.59 -17.67
C LYS A 349 -27.17 4.50 -16.77
N PHE A 350 -27.77 5.12 -15.77
CA PHE A 350 -27.16 6.19 -14.98
C PHE A 350 -26.61 5.75 -13.62
N VAL A 351 -26.89 4.55 -13.14
CA VAL A 351 -26.56 4.16 -11.76
C VAL A 351 -26.03 2.76 -11.67
N SER A 352 -24.84 2.64 -11.10
CA SER A 352 -24.23 1.34 -10.75
C SER A 352 -23.76 1.32 -9.30
N PHE A 353 -23.75 0.12 -8.73
CA PHE A 353 -23.23 -0.18 -7.40
C PHE A 353 -22.30 -1.38 -7.49
N ASP A 354 -21.23 -1.36 -6.74
CA ASP A 354 -20.41 -2.55 -6.53
C ASP A 354 -20.05 -2.75 -5.06
N LEU A 355 -19.86 -4.02 -4.70
CA LEU A 355 -19.36 -4.44 -3.41
C LEU A 355 -18.21 -5.40 -3.63
N THR A 356 -17.03 -4.98 -3.23
CA THR A 356 -15.79 -5.76 -3.37
C THR A 356 -15.29 -6.20 -2.01
N ALA A 357 -14.81 -7.44 -1.89
CA ALA A 357 -14.10 -7.93 -0.73
C ALA A 357 -12.79 -8.60 -1.17
N GLY A 358 -11.72 -8.35 -0.44
CA GLY A 358 -10.39 -8.89 -0.75
C GLY A 358 -9.63 -9.32 0.49
N ALA A 359 -8.79 -10.34 0.32
CA ALA A 359 -7.90 -10.84 1.35
C ALA A 359 -6.47 -10.96 0.79
N TYR A 360 -5.49 -10.45 1.52
CA TYR A 360 -4.11 -10.36 1.05
C TYR A 360 -3.15 -10.73 2.17
N TYR A 361 -1.99 -11.22 1.77
CA TYR A 361 -0.90 -11.60 2.65
C TYR A 361 0.41 -10.98 2.16
N ASP A 362 1.21 -10.44 3.10
CA ASP A 362 2.55 -9.93 2.82
C ASP A 362 3.61 -10.95 3.21
N THR A 363 4.61 -11.12 2.35
CA THR A 363 5.79 -11.91 2.72
C THR A 363 6.53 -11.25 3.88
N PRO A 364 7.14 -12.03 4.78
CA PRO A 364 7.91 -11.50 5.89
C PRO A 364 9.03 -10.57 5.41
N HIS A 365 9.20 -9.42 6.09
CA HIS A 365 10.22 -8.44 5.75
C HIS A 365 10.77 -7.76 7.01
N TYR A 366 12.03 -7.31 6.95
CA TYR A 366 12.65 -6.60 8.04
C TYR A 366 12.25 -5.14 8.09
N VAL A 367 12.18 -4.62 9.31
CA VAL A 367 11.97 -3.21 9.60
C VAL A 367 13.04 -2.75 10.57
N THR A 368 13.80 -1.77 10.16
CA THR A 368 14.92 -1.16 10.91
C THR A 368 14.77 0.35 10.87
N THR A 369 15.59 1.09 11.56
CA THR A 369 15.62 2.55 11.37
C THR A 369 16.53 2.93 10.21
N GLU A 370 17.54 2.12 9.92
CA GLU A 370 18.40 2.28 8.75
C GLU A 370 19.07 0.96 8.36
N VAL A 371 19.46 0.85 7.11
CA VAL A 371 20.34 -0.21 6.65
C VAL A 371 21.71 0.03 7.23
N ILE A 372 22.15 -0.91 8.09
CA ILE A 372 23.48 -0.82 8.69
C ILE A 372 24.55 -1.27 7.75
N GLY A 373 25.62 -0.49 7.86
CA GLY A 373 26.98 -0.92 7.71
C GLY A 373 27.19 -1.86 6.54
N CYS A 374 27.27 -1.31 5.41
CA CYS A 374 27.84 -2.01 4.30
C CYS A 374 29.35 -1.98 4.46
N ASP A 375 29.88 -2.92 5.23
CA ASP A 375 31.31 -3.20 5.19
C ASP A 375 31.70 -3.57 3.75
N GLY A 376 32.20 -2.58 3.02
CA GLY A 376 32.89 -2.78 1.74
C GLY A 376 32.07 -3.33 0.57
N GLY A 377 30.74 -3.42 0.66
CA GLY A 377 29.92 -4.06 -0.35
C GLY A 377 28.65 -3.34 -0.81
N CYS A 378 28.32 -2.22 -0.26
CA CYS A 378 27.15 -1.44 -0.69
C CYS A 378 27.43 -0.70 -1.99
N SER A 379 27.17 -1.36 -3.07
CA SER A 379 27.20 -0.77 -4.42
C SER A 379 25.97 0.07 -4.77
N SER A 380 25.06 0.32 -3.82
CA SER A 380 23.89 1.16 -4.06
C SER A 380 24.21 2.63 -3.84
N PRO A 381 24.34 3.44 -4.90
CA PRO A 381 24.70 4.86 -4.81
C PRO A 381 23.73 5.69 -3.95
N GLY A 382 22.49 5.21 -3.77
CA GLY A 382 21.47 5.90 -3.01
C GLY A 382 21.69 5.92 -1.49
N ILE A 383 22.16 4.83 -0.91
CA ILE A 383 22.38 4.71 0.55
C ILE A 383 23.56 5.59 0.96
N LEU A 384 24.65 5.56 0.17
CA LEU A 384 25.86 6.32 0.42
C LEU A 384 25.68 7.84 0.23
N ALA A 385 24.75 8.23 -0.65
CA ALA A 385 24.48 9.64 -0.88
C ALA A 385 23.81 10.33 0.33
N ARG A 386 23.33 9.59 1.30
CA ARG A 386 22.50 10.09 2.42
C ARG A 386 23.21 10.03 3.75
N ALA A 387 24.11 9.08 3.93
CA ALA A 387 24.91 9.06 5.12
C ALA A 387 25.80 10.30 5.13
N VAL A 388 25.65 11.13 6.13
CA VAL A 388 26.47 12.31 6.37
C VAL A 388 27.34 12.09 7.60
N ASP A 389 28.52 12.68 7.57
CA ASP A 389 29.37 12.74 8.75
C ASP A 389 28.60 13.41 9.91
N ALA A 390 28.41 12.70 11.01
CA ALA A 390 27.69 13.21 12.18
C ALA A 390 28.33 14.47 12.77
N PHE A 391 29.61 14.70 12.49
CA PHE A 391 30.34 15.89 12.92
C PHE A 391 30.49 16.96 11.83
N ASN A 392 30.25 16.60 10.58
CA ASN A 392 30.30 17.52 9.46
C ASN A 392 29.17 17.20 8.47
N PRO A 393 27.98 17.77 8.64
CA PRO A 393 26.82 17.47 7.80
C PRO A 393 27.01 17.83 6.31
N ASN A 394 28.07 18.56 5.98
CA ASN A 394 28.42 18.88 4.59
C ASN A 394 29.33 17.85 3.94
N LYS A 395 29.87 16.89 4.71
CA LYS A 395 30.70 15.82 4.21
C LYS A 395 29.84 14.58 3.97
N ARG A 396 29.70 14.19 2.72
CA ARG A 396 29.10 12.89 2.37
C ARG A 396 30.06 11.78 2.73
N LEU A 397 29.53 10.67 3.21
CA LEU A 397 30.33 9.47 3.45
C LEU A 397 30.88 8.95 2.13
N ASP A 398 32.10 8.49 2.13
CA ASP A 398 32.82 8.06 0.92
C ASP A 398 32.50 6.63 0.50
N GLY A 399 31.54 5.99 1.13
CA GLY A 399 31.11 4.66 0.78
C GLY A 399 31.70 3.55 1.63
N ASN A 400 32.54 3.88 2.57
CA ASN A 400 33.14 2.94 3.51
C ASN A 400 32.63 3.25 4.93
N ILE A 401 31.33 3.06 5.13
CA ILE A 401 30.73 3.25 6.45
C ILE A 401 31.21 2.13 7.35
N GLN A 402 32.27 2.39 8.06
CA GLN A 402 32.65 1.52 9.17
C GLN A 402 31.88 2.00 10.40
N VAL A 403 31.03 1.13 10.93
CA VAL A 403 30.28 1.34 12.18
C VAL A 403 31.21 1.78 13.33
N ARG A 404 32.50 1.52 13.23
CA ARG A 404 33.53 1.85 14.20
C ARG A 404 34.15 3.25 14.04
N ASP A 405 33.96 3.90 12.88
CA ASP A 405 34.51 5.23 12.66
C ASP A 405 33.54 6.29 13.15
N ARG A 406 33.95 7.07 14.13
CA ARG A 406 33.14 8.16 14.68
C ARG A 406 32.84 9.26 13.65
N ALA A 407 33.65 9.40 12.63
CA ALA A 407 33.49 10.41 11.58
C ALA A 407 32.46 10.00 10.52
N GLU A 408 32.15 8.72 10.39
CA GLU A 408 31.28 8.15 9.35
C GLU A 408 30.04 7.46 9.90
N ARG A 409 29.41 8.05 10.91
CA ARG A 409 28.23 7.46 11.55
C ARG A 409 26.96 7.73 10.75
N ASN A 410 26.15 6.68 10.62
CA ASN A 410 24.78 6.83 10.14
C ASN A 410 23.92 7.51 11.21
N PRO A 411 23.39 8.72 10.96
CA PRO A 411 22.61 9.46 11.96
C PRO A 411 21.25 8.81 12.29
N TYR A 412 20.80 7.88 11.48
CA TYR A 412 19.53 7.17 11.68
C TYR A 412 19.71 5.82 12.37
N TYR A 413 20.93 5.39 12.63
CA TYR A 413 21.18 4.09 13.24
C TYR A 413 20.73 4.01 14.69
N ASN A 414 19.90 3.00 14.98
CA ASN A 414 19.48 2.68 16.32
C ASN A 414 20.00 1.27 16.71
N PRO A 415 20.97 1.15 17.66
CA PRO A 415 21.55 -0.12 18.01
C PRO A 415 20.56 -1.13 18.60
N VAL A 416 19.43 -0.68 19.07
CA VAL A 416 18.37 -1.55 19.63
C VAL A 416 17.66 -2.33 18.52
N ILE A 417 17.52 -1.74 17.33
CA ILE A 417 16.69 -2.29 16.24
C ILE A 417 17.56 -2.70 15.05
N ASP A 418 18.66 -1.98 14.79
CA ASP A 418 19.41 -2.13 13.55
C ASP A 418 20.54 -3.15 13.65
N THR A 419 20.98 -3.50 14.87
CA THR A 419 22.05 -4.48 15.04
C THR A 419 21.61 -5.87 14.56
N PRO A 420 22.39 -6.56 13.69
CA PRO A 420 22.11 -7.93 13.33
C PRO A 420 21.91 -8.83 14.57
N GLY A 421 20.85 -9.61 14.56
CA GLY A 421 20.39 -10.38 15.72
C GLY A 421 19.48 -9.62 16.69
N ARG A 422 19.05 -8.41 16.32
CA ARG A 422 18.10 -7.57 17.07
C ARG A 422 17.05 -6.90 16.19
N ARG A 423 17.12 -7.08 14.87
CA ARG A 423 16.24 -6.43 13.91
C ARG A 423 14.80 -6.87 14.09
N LEU A 424 13.88 -5.93 13.90
CA LEU A 424 12.46 -6.23 13.84
C LEU A 424 12.09 -6.82 12.48
N ARG A 425 11.11 -7.72 12.48
CA ARG A 425 10.54 -8.30 11.27
C ARG A 425 9.03 -8.35 11.38
N VAL A 426 8.36 -7.93 10.33
CA VAL A 426 6.92 -8.09 10.15
C VAL A 426 6.66 -9.50 9.64
N ASP A 427 5.87 -10.25 10.39
CA ASP A 427 5.47 -11.62 10.10
C ASP A 427 3.95 -11.74 10.14
N GLU A 428 3.40 -12.79 9.56
CA GLU A 428 1.97 -13.11 9.60
C GLU A 428 1.09 -11.90 9.22
N SER A 429 1.56 -11.06 8.29
CA SER A 429 0.87 -9.85 7.85
C SER A 429 -0.30 -10.20 6.93
N PHE A 430 -1.51 -9.86 7.37
CA PHE A 430 -2.75 -10.18 6.70
C PHE A 430 -3.62 -8.93 6.58
N TYR A 431 -4.19 -8.72 5.39
CA TYR A 431 -5.14 -7.65 5.08
C TYR A 431 -6.48 -8.21 4.67
N PHE A 432 -7.52 -7.58 5.14
CA PHE A 432 -8.88 -7.78 4.65
C PHE A 432 -9.46 -6.42 4.27
N THR A 433 -9.98 -6.29 3.05
CA THR A 433 -10.55 -5.04 2.56
C THR A 433 -11.97 -5.27 2.07
N VAL A 434 -12.85 -4.33 2.39
CA VAL A 434 -14.21 -4.26 1.83
C VAL A 434 -14.38 -2.87 1.22
N ILE A 435 -14.90 -2.82 0.00
CA ILE A 435 -15.16 -1.59 -0.74
C ILE A 435 -16.62 -1.60 -1.18
N ALA A 436 -17.34 -0.57 -0.80
CA ALA A 436 -18.65 -0.26 -1.39
C ALA A 436 -18.48 0.94 -2.32
N HIS A 437 -18.96 0.82 -3.55
CA HIS A 437 -18.83 1.84 -4.57
C HIS A 437 -20.21 2.13 -5.19
N ALA A 438 -20.47 3.39 -5.44
CA ALA A 438 -21.64 3.86 -6.18
C ALA A 438 -21.16 4.83 -7.26
N MET A 439 -21.71 4.70 -8.46
CA MET A 439 -21.41 5.57 -9.59
C MET A 439 -22.71 6.07 -10.23
N VAL A 440 -22.70 7.34 -10.58
CA VAL A 440 -23.74 7.99 -11.37
C VAL A 440 -23.10 8.52 -12.65
N THR A 441 -23.61 8.09 -13.78
CA THR A 441 -23.19 8.53 -15.13
C THR A 441 -24.21 9.56 -15.67
N PHE A 442 -23.74 10.61 -16.27
CA PHE A 442 -24.55 11.71 -16.83
C PHE A 442 -24.36 11.79 -18.32
#